data_69a24ebe1e68bc9a5733445bf18e068b
#
_entry.id   69a24ebe1e68bc9a5733445bf18e068b
#
_cell.length_a   1.000
_cell.length_b   1.000
_cell.length_c   1.000
_cell.angle_alpha   90.00
_cell.angle_beta   90.00
_cell.angle_gamma   90.00
#
_symmetry.space_group_name_H-M   'P 1'
#
loop_
_entity.id
_entity.type
_entity.pdbx_description
1 polymer ?
#
loop_
_entity_poly.entity_id
_entity_poly.type
_entity_poly.pdbx_seq_one_letter_code
_entity_poly.pdbx_strand_id
1 'polypeptide(L)'
;SARAKRVAAAMQATGVGLSDLGYFDNMLHEDATIRGKKHDFLRRVFDAAALLGVSAVCGFIGRNHTRTLDQNLEDFATVMVPLLRDAKSRGLTYRVEQCPMPGWVDGDHWHNNIAYTPGAWIRLHQIAERHGVGDQFRIHYDPSHAILMGQDTRSIFQFLKDRGYGFLIGGFHVKGQVIDARGISEWGSGGQTMGRGTDPGASWKKQTVLCEHELPGTARHDPLAYLQNRTVDWLDHQLAARELLPLDPSQTSLVVEHEYPKARVQDRAALLPILKASMSFVRHIDRAAASMYALQQDVLAAQ
;
A
#
# COMPACT_ATOMS: atom_id res chain seq x y z
N SER A 1 10.16 -26.35 1.48
CA SER A 1 11.46 -26.27 2.15
C SER A 1 11.29 -26.40 3.67
N ALA A 2 12.35 -26.77 4.41
CA ALA A 2 12.32 -26.87 5.87
C ALA A 2 11.92 -25.54 6.53
N ARG A 3 12.31 -24.41 5.93
CA ARG A 3 11.95 -23.07 6.42
C ARG A 3 10.44 -22.80 6.28
N ALA A 4 9.83 -23.16 5.16
CA ALA A 4 8.39 -22.98 4.96
C ALA A 4 7.57 -23.85 5.96
N LYS A 5 8.01 -25.09 6.22
CA LYS A 5 7.36 -25.93 7.22
C LYS A 5 7.42 -25.32 8.64
N ARG A 6 8.55 -24.70 9.02
CA ARG A 6 8.66 -23.98 10.31
C ARG A 6 7.73 -22.78 10.38
N VAL A 7 7.62 -21.99 9.29
CA VAL A 7 6.71 -20.85 9.22
C VAL A 7 5.25 -21.33 9.35
N ALA A 8 4.86 -22.34 8.59
CA ALA A 8 3.51 -22.91 8.64
C ALA A 8 3.18 -23.46 10.05
N ALA A 9 4.12 -24.16 10.69
CA ALA A 9 3.95 -24.65 12.06
C ALA A 9 3.80 -23.49 13.07
N ALA A 10 4.56 -22.42 12.92
CA ALA A 10 4.44 -21.23 13.77
C ALA A 10 3.08 -20.52 13.58
N MET A 11 2.60 -20.39 12.34
CA MET A 11 1.26 -19.86 12.04
C MET A 11 0.18 -20.68 12.73
N GLN A 12 0.25 -22.00 12.59
CA GLN A 12 -0.71 -22.92 13.22
C GLN A 12 -0.67 -22.83 14.75
N ALA A 13 0.52 -22.80 15.34
CA ALA A 13 0.70 -22.75 16.79
C ALA A 13 0.24 -21.42 17.41
N THR A 14 0.29 -20.31 16.66
CA THR A 14 -0.06 -18.97 17.15
C THR A 14 -1.45 -18.49 16.72
N GLY A 15 -2.11 -19.19 15.80
CA GLY A 15 -3.35 -18.72 15.16
C GLY A 15 -3.16 -17.49 14.28
N VAL A 16 -1.91 -17.15 13.90
CA VAL A 16 -1.59 -15.99 13.05
C VAL A 16 -1.51 -16.45 11.61
N GLY A 17 -2.32 -15.84 10.73
CA GLY A 17 -2.26 -16.03 9.28
C GLY A 17 -1.29 -15.06 8.60
N LEU A 18 -0.97 -15.35 7.34
CA LEU A 18 -0.27 -14.43 6.44
C LEU A 18 -1.27 -13.98 5.37
N SER A 19 -1.48 -12.66 5.24
CA SER A 19 -2.34 -12.08 4.21
C SER A 19 -1.61 -11.97 2.88
N ASP A 20 -0.38 -11.48 2.93
CA ASP A 20 0.45 -11.17 1.77
C ASP A 20 1.93 -11.48 2.06
N LEU A 21 2.72 -11.68 1.00
CA LEU A 21 4.16 -11.54 1.07
C LEU A 21 4.57 -10.27 0.33
N GLY A 22 5.49 -9.47 0.91
CA GLY A 22 5.95 -8.22 0.31
C GLY A 22 7.29 -8.35 -0.41
N TYR A 23 7.39 -7.76 -1.61
CA TYR A 23 8.63 -7.48 -2.30
C TYR A 23 8.52 -6.17 -3.07
N PHE A 24 9.07 -5.10 -2.48
CA PHE A 24 8.95 -3.74 -2.96
C PHE A 24 10.24 -3.33 -3.66
N ASP A 25 10.24 -3.40 -5.01
CA ASP A 25 11.40 -3.03 -5.81
C ASP A 25 10.97 -2.56 -7.21
N ASN A 26 11.86 -1.91 -7.96
CA ASN A 26 11.62 -1.47 -9.33
C ASN A 26 11.69 -2.65 -10.31
N MET A 27 10.54 -3.14 -10.78
CA MET A 27 10.46 -4.23 -11.75
C MET A 27 10.74 -3.76 -13.19
N LEU A 28 10.65 -2.45 -13.46
CA LEU A 28 10.95 -1.85 -14.76
C LEU A 28 12.36 -1.25 -14.84
N HIS A 29 13.26 -1.65 -13.97
CA HIS A 29 14.62 -1.11 -13.93
C HIS A 29 15.26 -1.10 -15.32
N GLU A 30 15.94 -0.01 -15.71
CA GLU A 30 16.52 0.21 -17.04
C GLU A 30 17.60 -0.84 -17.36
N ASP A 31 18.47 -1.18 -16.41
CA ASP A 31 19.47 -2.24 -16.58
C ASP A 31 18.80 -3.62 -16.60
N ALA A 32 18.92 -4.30 -17.73
CA ALA A 32 18.28 -5.61 -17.94
C ALA A 32 18.83 -6.71 -17.01
N THR A 33 20.11 -6.62 -16.62
CA THR A 33 20.75 -7.60 -15.72
C THR A 33 20.21 -7.43 -14.31
N ILE A 34 20.12 -6.18 -13.83
CA ILE A 34 19.55 -5.86 -12.51
C ILE A 34 18.06 -6.23 -12.50
N ARG A 35 17.33 -5.85 -13.54
CA ARG A 35 15.91 -6.20 -13.71
C ARG A 35 15.70 -7.71 -13.68
N GLY A 36 16.51 -8.48 -14.38
CA GLY A 36 16.44 -9.94 -14.38
C GLY A 36 16.59 -10.54 -12.98
N LYS A 37 17.56 -10.08 -12.19
CA LYS A 37 17.76 -10.52 -10.80
C LYS A 37 16.55 -10.21 -9.91
N LYS A 38 15.92 -9.04 -10.09
CA LYS A 38 14.69 -8.66 -9.36
C LYS A 38 13.52 -9.56 -9.73
N HIS A 39 13.33 -9.85 -11.01
CA HIS A 39 12.30 -10.76 -11.48
C HIS A 39 12.50 -12.19 -10.94
N ASP A 40 13.72 -12.69 -10.95
CA ASP A 40 14.01 -14.01 -10.39
C ASP A 40 13.77 -14.06 -8.88
N PHE A 41 14.01 -12.95 -8.18
CA PHE A 41 13.66 -12.86 -6.76
C PHE A 41 12.15 -12.85 -6.56
N LEU A 42 11.41 -12.06 -7.35
CA LEU A 42 9.94 -12.02 -7.29
C LEU A 42 9.32 -13.40 -7.56
N ARG A 43 9.82 -14.17 -8.54
CA ARG A 43 9.39 -15.54 -8.78
C ARG A 43 9.58 -16.44 -7.55
N ARG A 44 10.70 -16.30 -6.84
CA ARG A 44 10.92 -17.03 -5.58
C ARG A 44 9.94 -16.59 -4.48
N VAL A 45 9.52 -15.32 -4.46
CA VAL A 45 8.48 -14.85 -3.54
C VAL A 45 7.13 -15.46 -3.92
N PHE A 46 6.79 -15.55 -5.20
CA PHE A 46 5.58 -16.28 -5.66
C PHE A 46 5.61 -17.74 -5.24
N ASP A 47 6.73 -18.43 -5.42
CA ASP A 47 6.89 -19.83 -4.99
C ASP A 47 6.71 -19.98 -3.47
N ALA A 48 7.24 -19.03 -2.71
CA ALA A 48 7.09 -19.01 -1.25
C ALA A 48 5.63 -18.75 -0.83
N ALA A 49 4.95 -17.82 -1.47
CA ALA A 49 3.54 -17.51 -1.22
C ALA A 49 2.65 -18.74 -1.47
N ALA A 50 2.79 -19.35 -2.63
CA ALA A 50 2.06 -20.58 -2.98
C ALA A 50 2.32 -21.72 -1.97
N LEU A 51 3.59 -21.91 -1.58
CA LEU A 51 3.98 -22.95 -0.61
C LEU A 51 3.42 -22.71 0.80
N LEU A 52 3.17 -21.44 1.17
CA LEU A 52 2.61 -21.04 2.46
C LEU A 52 1.07 -20.91 2.43
N GLY A 53 0.44 -21.12 1.28
CA GLY A 53 -1.00 -20.95 1.12
C GLY A 53 -1.45 -19.50 1.16
N VAL A 54 -0.55 -18.55 0.86
CA VAL A 54 -0.84 -17.11 0.77
C VAL A 54 -1.30 -16.78 -0.64
N SER A 55 -2.40 -16.05 -0.79
CA SER A 55 -3.02 -15.79 -2.09
C SER A 55 -2.51 -14.54 -2.82
N ALA A 56 -1.72 -13.72 -2.15
CA ALA A 56 -1.27 -12.47 -2.72
C ALA A 56 0.22 -12.15 -2.44
N VAL A 57 0.83 -11.45 -3.37
CA VAL A 57 2.14 -10.81 -3.21
C VAL A 57 1.98 -9.32 -3.46
N CYS A 58 2.47 -8.49 -2.55
CA CYS A 58 2.45 -7.05 -2.65
C CYS A 58 3.82 -6.51 -3.09
N GLY A 59 3.84 -5.45 -3.91
CA GLY A 59 5.08 -4.84 -4.38
C GLY A 59 4.87 -3.64 -5.29
N PHE A 60 5.91 -3.21 -5.98
CA PHE A 60 5.85 -2.10 -6.94
C PHE A 60 5.96 -2.58 -8.38
N ILE A 61 5.53 -1.73 -9.32
CA ILE A 61 5.89 -1.87 -10.74
C ILE A 61 7.22 -1.16 -10.99
N GLY A 62 7.35 0.05 -10.47
CA GLY A 62 8.49 0.90 -10.71
C GLY A 62 8.40 1.68 -12.02
N ARG A 63 9.53 2.13 -12.51
CA ARG A 63 9.69 2.91 -13.73
C ARG A 63 11.07 2.73 -14.34
N ASN A 64 11.15 2.68 -15.64
CA ASN A 64 12.37 2.88 -16.39
C ASN A 64 12.56 4.40 -16.61
N HIS A 65 13.58 4.97 -15.98
CA HIS A 65 13.81 6.43 -15.98
C HIS A 65 14.29 6.96 -17.31
N THR A 66 14.83 6.11 -18.18
CA THR A 66 15.31 6.49 -19.50
C THR A 66 14.19 6.58 -20.54
N ARG A 67 12.95 6.24 -20.15
CA ARG A 67 11.79 6.15 -21.06
C ARG A 67 10.66 7.06 -20.63
N THR A 68 9.86 7.50 -21.61
CA THR A 68 8.62 8.25 -21.35
C THR A 68 7.59 7.41 -20.60
N LEU A 69 6.53 8.03 -20.10
CA LEU A 69 5.44 7.30 -19.44
C LEU A 69 4.76 6.30 -20.40
N ASP A 70 4.47 6.72 -21.63
CA ASP A 70 3.85 5.84 -22.62
C ASP A 70 4.73 4.63 -22.95
N GLN A 71 6.04 4.84 -23.11
CA GLN A 71 6.99 3.75 -23.29
C GLN A 71 7.07 2.83 -22.06
N ASN A 72 6.95 3.35 -20.84
CA ASN A 72 6.85 2.52 -19.63
C ASN A 72 5.57 1.69 -19.59
N LEU A 73 4.46 2.17 -20.15
CA LEU A 73 3.23 1.36 -20.32
C LEU A 73 3.41 0.24 -21.35
N GLU A 74 4.20 0.47 -22.40
CA GLU A 74 4.60 -0.59 -23.34
C GLU A 74 5.51 -1.60 -22.65
N ASP A 75 6.49 -1.13 -21.85
CA ASP A 75 7.36 -2.00 -21.05
C ASP A 75 6.56 -2.83 -20.05
N PHE A 76 5.48 -2.31 -19.47
CA PHE A 76 4.59 -3.09 -18.62
C PHE A 76 4.05 -4.34 -19.33
N ALA A 77 3.62 -4.22 -20.59
CA ALA A 77 3.14 -5.34 -21.36
C ALA A 77 4.22 -6.42 -21.59
N THR A 78 5.45 -6.00 -21.87
CA THR A 78 6.55 -6.93 -22.19
C THR A 78 7.28 -7.47 -20.94
N VAL A 79 7.27 -6.73 -19.85
CA VAL A 79 8.04 -7.03 -18.63
C VAL A 79 7.16 -7.58 -17.51
N MET A 80 6.04 -6.89 -17.20
CA MET A 80 5.18 -7.28 -16.09
C MET A 80 4.18 -8.37 -16.42
N VAL A 81 3.64 -8.41 -17.65
CA VAL A 81 2.68 -9.44 -18.05
C VAL A 81 3.25 -10.86 -17.89
N PRO A 82 4.51 -11.16 -18.25
CA PRO A 82 5.11 -12.46 -17.93
C PRO A 82 5.12 -12.78 -16.43
N LEU A 83 5.41 -11.81 -15.56
CA LEU A 83 5.40 -12.00 -14.11
C LEU A 83 3.97 -12.22 -13.59
N LEU A 84 2.96 -11.53 -14.15
CA LEU A 84 1.56 -11.79 -13.83
C LEU A 84 1.10 -13.19 -14.28
N ARG A 85 1.63 -13.71 -15.40
CA ARG A 85 1.40 -15.11 -15.81
C ARG A 85 2.04 -16.09 -14.82
N ASP A 86 3.23 -15.78 -14.32
CA ASP A 86 3.89 -16.56 -13.28
C ASP A 86 3.07 -16.57 -11.98
N ALA A 87 2.47 -15.44 -11.59
CA ALA A 87 1.55 -15.35 -10.46
C ALA A 87 0.27 -16.20 -10.73
N LYS A 88 -0.34 -16.06 -11.93
CA LYS A 88 -1.54 -16.80 -12.33
C LYS A 88 -1.32 -18.31 -12.25
N SER A 89 -0.18 -18.80 -12.72
CA SER A 89 0.14 -20.24 -12.71
C SER A 89 0.22 -20.83 -11.29
N ARG A 90 0.33 -19.97 -10.26
CA ARG A 90 0.39 -20.32 -8.84
C ARG A 90 -0.88 -19.95 -8.07
N GLY A 91 -1.93 -19.47 -8.77
CA GLY A 91 -3.17 -19.02 -8.14
C GLY A 91 -3.02 -17.75 -7.30
N LEU A 92 -2.06 -16.89 -7.65
CA LEU A 92 -1.73 -15.69 -6.89
C LEU A 92 -2.24 -14.43 -7.59
N THR A 93 -2.50 -13.38 -6.78
CA THR A 93 -2.61 -12.01 -7.24
C THR A 93 -1.33 -11.23 -6.93
N TYR A 94 -0.99 -10.28 -7.79
CA TYR A 94 0.05 -9.29 -7.53
C TYR A 94 -0.62 -7.95 -7.20
N ARG A 95 -0.47 -7.51 -5.95
CA ARG A 95 -1.04 -6.26 -5.46
C ARG A 95 0.00 -5.16 -5.51
N VAL A 96 -0.26 -4.16 -6.33
CA VAL A 96 0.67 -3.06 -6.55
C VAL A 96 0.36 -1.94 -5.56
N GLU A 97 1.32 -1.59 -4.74
CA GLU A 97 1.23 -0.39 -3.92
C GLU A 97 1.46 0.85 -4.79
N GLN A 98 0.62 1.87 -4.63
CA GLN A 98 0.66 3.08 -5.44
C GLN A 98 1.66 4.13 -4.94
N CYS A 99 2.61 3.76 -4.09
CA CYS A 99 3.65 4.68 -3.65
C CYS A 99 4.31 5.38 -4.85
N PRO A 100 4.40 6.71 -4.87
CA PRO A 100 5.08 7.43 -5.95
C PRO A 100 6.58 7.20 -5.98
N MET A 101 7.17 6.70 -4.87
CA MET A 101 8.59 6.41 -4.71
C MET A 101 9.52 7.55 -5.13
N PRO A 102 9.34 8.76 -4.59
CA PRO A 102 10.29 9.83 -4.84
C PRO A 102 11.67 9.47 -4.27
N GLY A 103 12.73 9.85 -4.96
CA GLY A 103 14.10 9.68 -4.46
C GLY A 103 14.75 8.31 -4.68
N TRP A 104 14.20 7.44 -5.53
CA TRP A 104 14.89 6.23 -5.97
C TRP A 104 16.11 6.53 -6.85
N VAL A 105 16.08 7.67 -7.54
CA VAL A 105 17.18 8.17 -8.36
C VAL A 105 17.70 9.48 -7.79
N ASP A 106 19.00 9.64 -7.72
CA ASP A 106 19.65 10.84 -7.20
C ASP A 106 19.23 12.08 -7.97
N GLY A 107 18.74 13.08 -7.22
CA GLY A 107 18.29 14.34 -7.81
C GLY A 107 16.98 14.26 -8.60
N ASP A 108 16.34 13.10 -8.66
CA ASP A 108 15.04 12.94 -9.30
C ASP A 108 13.94 13.11 -8.27
N HIS A 109 13.07 14.08 -8.50
CA HIS A 109 11.91 14.39 -7.68
C HIS A 109 10.60 13.91 -8.32
N TRP A 110 10.68 13.23 -9.46
CA TRP A 110 9.54 12.68 -10.16
C TRP A 110 9.13 11.33 -9.59
N HIS A 111 7.89 10.95 -9.88
CA HIS A 111 7.36 9.66 -9.45
C HIS A 111 8.09 8.51 -10.15
N ASN A 112 8.61 7.59 -9.35
CA ASN A 112 9.41 6.45 -9.80
C ASN A 112 8.62 5.14 -9.87
N ASN A 113 7.30 5.21 -9.71
CA ASN A 113 6.39 4.10 -9.88
C ASN A 113 5.24 4.54 -10.79
N ILE A 114 5.04 3.89 -11.92
CA ILE A 114 4.01 4.27 -12.89
C ILE A 114 2.59 4.04 -12.39
N ALA A 115 2.39 3.24 -11.35
CA ALA A 115 1.10 2.91 -10.75
C ALA A 115 0.69 3.89 -9.63
N TYR A 116 0.98 5.18 -9.74
CA TYR A 116 0.74 6.14 -8.66
C TYR A 116 -0.61 6.86 -8.71
N THR A 117 -1.42 6.67 -9.76
CA THR A 117 -2.73 7.31 -9.89
C THR A 117 -3.82 6.33 -10.32
N PRO A 118 -5.11 6.59 -9.96
CA PRO A 118 -6.22 5.74 -10.37
C PRO A 118 -6.35 5.57 -11.88
N GLY A 119 -6.09 6.63 -12.65
CA GLY A 119 -6.10 6.55 -14.11
C GLY A 119 -5.02 5.61 -14.66
N ALA A 120 -3.83 5.63 -14.05
CA ALA A 120 -2.76 4.69 -14.39
C ALA A 120 -3.14 3.24 -14.04
N TRP A 121 -3.78 3.00 -12.88
CA TRP A 121 -4.22 1.65 -12.48
C TRP A 121 -5.17 1.02 -13.50
N ILE A 122 -6.16 1.81 -13.96
CA ILE A 122 -7.11 1.36 -14.98
C ILE A 122 -6.36 1.02 -16.28
N ARG A 123 -5.45 1.88 -16.75
CA ARG A 123 -4.66 1.61 -17.97
C ARG A 123 -3.81 0.35 -17.86
N LEU A 124 -3.13 0.16 -16.73
CA LEU A 124 -2.30 -1.02 -16.46
C LEU A 124 -3.15 -2.30 -16.39
N HIS A 125 -4.30 -2.24 -15.72
CA HIS A 125 -5.24 -3.35 -15.70
C HIS A 125 -5.74 -3.69 -17.09
N GLN A 126 -6.14 -2.72 -17.90
CA GLN A 126 -6.58 -2.93 -19.28
C GLN A 126 -5.49 -3.59 -20.14
N ILE A 127 -4.21 -3.25 -19.90
CA ILE A 127 -3.10 -3.94 -20.56
C ILE A 127 -3.04 -5.39 -20.07
N ALA A 128 -3.06 -5.63 -18.77
CA ALA A 128 -3.04 -6.98 -18.19
C ALA A 128 -4.24 -7.83 -18.68
N GLU A 129 -5.43 -7.25 -18.77
CA GLU A 129 -6.66 -7.90 -19.23
C GLU A 129 -6.56 -8.34 -20.69
N ARG A 130 -6.07 -7.47 -21.60
CA ARG A 130 -5.82 -7.83 -23.01
C ARG A 130 -4.86 -9.01 -23.17
N HIS A 131 -4.02 -9.25 -22.18
CA HIS A 131 -3.08 -10.38 -22.14
C HIS A 131 -3.56 -11.57 -21.29
N GLY A 132 -4.82 -11.56 -20.84
CA GLY A 132 -5.45 -12.65 -20.09
C GLY A 132 -4.95 -12.82 -18.66
N VAL A 133 -4.43 -11.74 -18.04
CA VAL A 133 -3.91 -11.71 -16.66
C VAL A 133 -4.46 -10.54 -15.84
N GLY A 134 -5.61 -9.98 -16.22
CA GLY A 134 -6.25 -8.89 -15.49
C GLY A 134 -6.61 -9.23 -14.04
N ASP A 135 -7.04 -10.47 -13.80
CA ASP A 135 -7.39 -10.95 -12.46
C ASP A 135 -6.20 -11.00 -11.50
N GLN A 136 -4.99 -11.07 -12.02
CA GLN A 136 -3.77 -11.10 -11.23
C GLN A 136 -3.27 -9.71 -10.83
N PHE A 137 -3.81 -8.65 -11.44
CA PHE A 137 -3.42 -7.27 -11.14
C PHE A 137 -4.41 -6.63 -10.18
N ARG A 138 -3.96 -6.22 -9.00
CA ARG A 138 -4.74 -5.49 -8.00
C ARG A 138 -3.88 -4.36 -7.41
N ILE A 139 -4.54 -3.46 -6.72
CA ILE A 139 -3.90 -2.35 -6.00
C ILE A 139 -3.92 -2.64 -4.49
N HIS A 140 -2.78 -2.47 -3.86
CA HIS A 140 -2.66 -2.37 -2.41
C HIS A 140 -2.66 -0.88 -2.06
N TYR A 141 -3.81 -0.38 -1.66
CA TYR A 141 -4.02 1.05 -1.51
C TYR A 141 -3.45 1.57 -0.18
N ASP A 142 -2.56 2.55 -0.25
CA ASP A 142 -2.02 3.27 0.89
C ASP A 142 -2.50 4.74 0.85
N PRO A 143 -3.42 5.16 1.74
CA PRO A 143 -3.92 6.52 1.72
C PRO A 143 -2.86 7.57 2.03
N SER A 144 -1.77 7.22 2.72
CA SER A 144 -0.68 8.15 2.99
C SER A 144 -0.02 8.66 1.70
N HIS A 145 0.13 7.78 0.71
CA HIS A 145 0.70 8.14 -0.59
C HIS A 145 -0.26 9.00 -1.42
N ALA A 146 -1.56 8.72 -1.36
CA ALA A 146 -2.56 9.54 -2.03
C ALA A 146 -2.55 10.98 -1.48
N ILE A 147 -2.53 11.13 -0.17
CA ILE A 147 -2.47 12.43 0.51
C ILE A 147 -1.20 13.21 0.14
N LEU A 148 -0.04 12.53 0.07
CA LEU A 148 1.21 13.14 -0.37
C LEU A 148 1.11 13.79 -1.76
N MET A 149 0.27 13.22 -2.61
CA MET A 149 0.02 13.70 -3.97
C MET A 149 -1.20 14.63 -4.07
N GLY A 150 -1.76 15.06 -2.92
CA GLY A 150 -2.96 15.92 -2.90
C GLY A 150 -4.23 15.22 -3.39
N GLN A 151 -4.27 13.88 -3.34
CA GLN A 151 -5.42 13.09 -3.77
C GLN A 151 -6.32 12.78 -2.57
N ASP A 152 -7.63 12.85 -2.79
CA ASP A 152 -8.65 12.50 -1.81
C ASP A 152 -9.12 11.05 -1.98
N THR A 153 -9.10 10.27 -0.89
CA THR A 153 -9.46 8.84 -0.90
C THR A 153 -10.88 8.58 -1.37
N ARG A 154 -11.87 9.34 -0.86
CA ARG A 154 -13.27 9.16 -1.24
C ARG A 154 -13.48 9.45 -2.73
N SER A 155 -12.88 10.50 -3.23
CA SER A 155 -12.89 10.84 -4.67
C SER A 155 -12.25 9.77 -5.54
N ILE A 156 -11.14 9.16 -5.09
CA ILE A 156 -10.50 8.03 -5.77
C ILE A 156 -11.47 6.83 -5.86
N PHE A 157 -12.10 6.46 -4.74
CA PHE A 157 -12.99 5.30 -4.71
C PHE A 157 -14.25 5.55 -5.54
N GLN A 158 -14.81 6.78 -5.47
CA GLN A 158 -15.92 7.17 -6.33
C GLN A 158 -15.55 7.09 -7.82
N PHE A 159 -14.39 7.63 -8.20
CA PHE A 159 -13.89 7.54 -9.57
C PHE A 159 -13.76 6.09 -10.05
N LEU A 160 -13.24 5.19 -9.22
CA LEU A 160 -13.13 3.78 -9.56
C LEU A 160 -14.51 3.11 -9.68
N LYS A 161 -15.43 3.41 -8.76
CA LYS A 161 -16.81 2.91 -8.78
C LYS A 161 -17.53 3.32 -10.05
N ASP A 162 -17.51 4.62 -10.38
CA ASP A 162 -18.22 5.18 -11.54
C ASP A 162 -17.74 4.60 -12.87
N ARG A 163 -16.51 4.10 -12.90
CA ARG A 163 -15.91 3.46 -14.07
C ARG A 163 -15.97 1.93 -14.04
N GLY A 164 -16.54 1.34 -12.99
CA GLY A 164 -16.63 -0.10 -12.84
C GLY A 164 -15.32 -0.80 -12.44
N TYR A 165 -14.33 -0.05 -11.89
CA TYR A 165 -13.01 -0.56 -11.54
C TYR A 165 -12.77 -0.64 -10.02
N GLY A 166 -13.81 -0.52 -9.19
CA GLY A 166 -13.67 -0.63 -7.72
C GLY A 166 -13.00 -1.94 -7.26
N PHE A 167 -13.16 -3.01 -8.01
CA PHE A 167 -12.56 -4.32 -7.77
C PHE A 167 -11.02 -4.32 -7.84
N LEU A 168 -10.40 -3.26 -8.37
CA LEU A 168 -8.94 -3.15 -8.40
C LEU A 168 -8.34 -3.05 -7.01
N ILE A 169 -9.06 -2.51 -6.04
CA ILE A 169 -8.57 -2.43 -4.66
C ILE A 169 -8.63 -3.83 -4.05
N GLY A 170 -7.47 -4.41 -3.76
CA GLY A 170 -7.32 -5.76 -3.20
C GLY A 170 -6.82 -5.79 -1.75
N GLY A 171 -6.44 -4.65 -1.20
CA GLY A 171 -5.96 -4.54 0.18
C GLY A 171 -5.57 -3.11 0.52
N PHE A 172 -5.33 -2.87 1.80
CA PHE A 172 -4.98 -1.54 2.32
C PHE A 172 -3.76 -1.60 3.21
N HIS A 173 -2.83 -0.69 3.01
CA HIS A 173 -1.95 -0.24 4.07
C HIS A 173 -2.69 0.74 4.97
N VAL A 174 -2.49 0.59 6.27
CA VAL A 174 -3.03 1.50 7.28
C VAL A 174 -1.87 2.28 7.84
N LYS A 175 -1.69 3.48 7.31
CA LYS A 175 -0.59 4.38 7.64
C LYS A 175 -1.10 5.81 7.61
N GLY A 176 -0.73 6.61 8.61
CA GLY A 176 -0.97 8.05 8.64
C GLY A 176 0.17 8.80 7.96
N GLN A 177 -0.11 10.01 7.52
CA GLN A 177 0.86 10.91 6.92
C GLN A 177 0.62 12.34 7.37
N VAL A 178 1.69 13.05 7.69
CA VAL A 178 1.66 14.51 7.91
C VAL A 178 2.13 15.18 6.64
N ILE A 179 1.34 16.16 6.17
CA ILE A 179 1.70 16.94 5.00
C ILE A 179 2.70 18.04 5.40
N ASP A 180 3.78 18.12 4.66
CA ASP A 180 4.71 19.24 4.71
C ASP A 180 4.35 20.26 3.63
N ALA A 181 3.78 21.40 4.03
CA ALA A 181 3.39 22.46 3.11
C ALA A 181 4.58 23.02 2.30
N ARG A 182 5.78 23.01 2.88
CA ARG A 182 7.00 23.40 2.17
C ARG A 182 7.33 22.40 1.06
N GLY A 183 7.20 21.11 1.35
CA GLY A 183 7.37 20.06 0.34
C GLY A 183 6.42 20.23 -0.84
N ILE A 184 5.14 20.55 -0.58
CA ILE A 184 4.17 20.86 -1.65
C ILE A 184 4.64 22.05 -2.49
N SER A 185 5.08 23.13 -1.86
CA SER A 185 5.49 24.36 -2.55
C SER A 185 6.76 24.18 -3.37
N GLU A 186 7.73 23.42 -2.86
CA GLU A 186 9.04 23.25 -3.51
C GLU A 186 9.05 22.09 -4.52
N TRP A 187 8.26 21.05 -4.29
CA TRP A 187 8.38 19.79 -5.03
C TRP A 187 7.06 19.23 -5.59
N GLY A 188 5.95 19.88 -5.31
CA GLY A 188 4.63 19.42 -5.74
C GLY A 188 4.11 18.19 -5.01
N SER A 189 4.77 17.78 -3.92
CA SER A 189 4.38 16.63 -3.12
C SER A 189 4.60 16.88 -1.63
N GLY A 190 3.65 16.49 -0.82
CA GLY A 190 3.54 16.91 0.59
C GLY A 190 4.31 16.10 1.62
N GLY A 191 5.39 15.42 1.29
CA GLY A 191 6.01 14.71 2.39
C GLY A 191 7.24 13.85 2.16
N GLN A 192 7.34 13.13 1.11
CA GLN A 192 8.52 12.30 0.81
C GLN A 192 9.48 13.00 -0.14
N THR A 193 9.58 14.26 0.01
CA THR A 193 10.25 15.06 -0.97
C THR A 193 11.70 15.14 -0.83
N MET A 194 12.14 14.52 0.15
CA MET A 194 13.39 14.99 0.65
C MET A 194 14.49 14.34 -0.12
N GLY A 195 14.88 15.01 -1.14
CA GLY A 195 16.16 14.81 -1.74
C GLY A 195 17.25 14.69 -0.68
N ARG A 196 18.33 14.03 -0.98
CA ARG A 196 19.48 13.89 -0.10
C ARG A 196 19.93 15.23 0.44
N GLY A 197 20.14 15.32 1.76
CA GLY A 197 20.66 16.52 2.42
C GLY A 197 19.67 17.37 3.20
N THR A 198 18.38 17.16 3.04
CA THR A 198 17.39 17.63 3.99
C THR A 198 17.18 16.57 5.07
N ASP A 199 16.80 16.93 6.28
CA ASP A 199 16.57 15.95 7.34
C ASP A 199 15.41 14.99 6.94
N PRO A 200 15.71 13.82 6.35
CA PRO A 200 14.69 12.87 5.94
C PRO A 200 13.95 12.29 7.14
N GLY A 201 14.51 12.52 8.34
CA GLY A 201 13.94 12.05 9.57
C GLY A 201 12.66 12.77 9.99
N ALA A 202 12.36 13.94 9.45
CA ALA A 202 11.19 14.69 9.89
C ALA A 202 9.88 14.16 9.29
N SER A 203 9.86 13.81 8.00
CA SER A 203 8.64 13.28 7.36
C SER A 203 8.47 11.77 7.56
N TRP A 204 9.56 10.99 7.51
CA TRP A 204 9.51 9.55 7.75
C TRP A 204 9.04 9.20 9.17
N LYS A 205 9.44 9.98 10.17
CA LYS A 205 8.99 9.81 11.57
C LYS A 205 7.49 9.98 11.77
N LYS A 206 6.77 10.47 10.78
CA LYS A 206 5.36 10.83 10.86
C LYS A 206 4.46 9.92 10.01
N GLN A 207 5.02 8.91 9.37
CA GLN A 207 4.29 7.92 8.55
C GLN A 207 3.86 6.71 9.39
N THR A 208 3.14 6.93 10.46
CA THR A 208 2.62 5.86 11.29
C THR A 208 1.13 6.03 11.53
N VAL A 209 0.42 4.95 11.80
CA VAL A 209 -1.01 5.02 12.14
C VAL A 209 -1.23 5.87 13.39
N LEU A 210 -0.36 5.68 14.37
CA LEU A 210 -0.33 6.46 15.60
C LEU A 210 1.10 7.00 15.81
N CYS A 211 1.24 8.32 15.88
CA CYS A 211 2.50 8.94 16.27
C CYS A 211 2.78 8.70 17.76
N GLU A 212 4.05 8.78 18.18
CA GLU A 212 4.41 8.56 19.60
C GLU A 212 3.64 9.44 20.60
N HIS A 213 3.31 10.67 20.21
CA HIS A 213 2.53 11.57 21.05
C HIS A 213 1.05 11.19 21.16
N GLU A 214 0.57 10.28 20.34
CA GLU A 214 -0.83 9.79 20.34
C GLU A 214 -1.00 8.57 21.25
N LEU A 215 0.09 7.99 21.75
CA LEU A 215 0.02 6.82 22.61
C LEU A 215 -0.44 7.22 24.02
N PRO A 216 -1.49 6.57 24.57
CA PRO A 216 -1.94 6.83 25.93
C PRO A 216 -0.79 6.63 26.93
N GLY A 217 -0.66 7.56 27.88
CA GLY A 217 0.33 7.51 28.93
C GLY A 217 1.73 7.98 28.56
N THR A 218 1.96 8.47 27.34
CA THR A 218 3.21 9.14 27.00
C THR A 218 3.17 10.62 27.42
N ALA A 219 4.30 11.16 27.85
CA ALA A 219 4.42 12.58 28.18
C ALA A 219 4.19 13.54 26.99
N ARG A 220 4.05 12.99 25.79
CA ARG A 220 3.85 13.71 24.53
C ARG A 220 2.45 13.50 23.94
N HIS A 221 1.54 12.89 24.69
CA HIS A 221 0.17 12.71 24.22
C HIS A 221 -0.54 14.07 24.21
N ASP A 222 -0.72 14.61 23.02
CA ASP A 222 -1.43 15.85 22.78
C ASP A 222 -2.58 15.56 21.80
N PRO A 223 -3.83 15.50 22.27
CA PRO A 223 -4.99 15.25 21.41
C PRO A 223 -5.16 16.32 20.32
N LEU A 224 -4.74 17.55 20.58
CA LEU A 224 -4.86 18.63 19.61
C LEU A 224 -3.84 18.48 18.49
N ALA A 225 -2.59 18.14 18.84
CA ALA A 225 -1.55 17.83 17.87
C ALA A 225 -1.92 16.59 17.03
N TYR A 226 -2.57 15.61 17.63
CA TYR A 226 -3.15 14.46 16.93
C TYR A 226 -4.13 14.89 15.85
N LEU A 227 -5.12 15.70 16.19
CA LEU A 227 -6.13 16.18 15.24
C LEU A 227 -5.55 17.08 14.16
N GLN A 228 -4.56 17.93 14.51
CA GLN A 228 -3.92 18.85 13.57
C GLN A 228 -2.95 18.16 12.59
N ASN A 229 -2.34 17.07 13.01
CA ASN A 229 -1.32 16.37 12.22
C ASN A 229 -1.87 15.18 11.44
N ARG A 230 -3.14 14.80 11.64
CA ARG A 230 -3.78 13.74 10.85
C ARG A 230 -4.33 14.27 9.55
N THR A 231 -3.90 13.63 8.50
CA THR A 231 -4.41 13.87 7.15
C THR A 231 -5.30 12.74 6.66
N VAL A 232 -5.32 11.60 7.36
CA VAL A 232 -6.20 10.47 7.06
C VAL A 232 -7.32 10.40 8.10
N ASP A 233 -8.54 10.69 7.69
CA ASP A 233 -9.73 10.33 8.46
C ASP A 233 -10.01 8.84 8.23
N TRP A 234 -9.57 8.01 9.19
CA TRP A 234 -9.69 6.56 9.09
C TRP A 234 -11.15 6.08 9.14
N LEU A 235 -12.03 6.81 9.82
CA LEU A 235 -13.43 6.45 9.86
C LEU A 235 -14.07 6.70 8.50
N ASP A 236 -13.87 7.89 7.91
CA ASP A 236 -14.36 8.19 6.57
C ASP A 236 -13.74 7.27 5.51
N HIS A 237 -12.43 6.99 5.60
CA HIS A 237 -11.76 6.03 4.72
C HIS A 237 -12.45 4.65 4.73
N GLN A 238 -12.72 4.11 5.91
CA GLN A 238 -13.36 2.79 6.03
C GLN A 238 -14.84 2.81 5.61
N LEU A 239 -15.54 3.89 5.87
CA LEU A 239 -16.90 4.11 5.37
C LEU A 239 -16.93 4.21 3.85
N ALA A 240 -16.06 5.04 3.26
CA ALA A 240 -15.95 5.19 1.82
C ALA A 240 -15.62 3.86 1.12
N ALA A 241 -14.71 3.07 1.71
CA ALA A 241 -14.39 1.76 1.18
C ALA A 241 -15.61 0.83 1.14
N ARG A 242 -16.43 0.80 2.22
CA ARG A 242 -17.65 -0.02 2.30
C ARG A 242 -18.77 0.46 1.38
N GLU A 243 -18.89 1.77 1.19
CA GLU A 243 -19.94 2.38 0.35
C GLU A 243 -19.63 2.28 -1.15
N LEU A 244 -18.36 2.36 -1.51
CA LEU A 244 -17.93 2.64 -2.88
C LEU A 244 -17.20 1.47 -3.56
N LEU A 245 -16.65 0.53 -2.80
CA LEU A 245 -15.89 -0.58 -3.36
C LEU A 245 -16.62 -1.91 -3.18
N PRO A 246 -16.54 -2.83 -4.14
CA PRO A 246 -17.07 -4.18 -4.01
C PRO A 246 -16.09 -5.04 -3.18
N LEU A 247 -15.95 -4.71 -1.89
CA LEU A 247 -15.01 -5.39 -1.02
C LEU A 247 -15.51 -6.77 -0.62
N ASP A 248 -14.65 -7.75 -0.78
CA ASP A 248 -14.77 -9.04 -0.11
C ASP A 248 -13.91 -9.01 1.16
N PRO A 249 -14.50 -8.99 2.37
CA PRO A 249 -13.74 -8.96 3.61
C PRO A 249 -12.77 -10.13 3.77
N SER A 250 -13.06 -11.27 3.13
CA SER A 250 -12.18 -12.46 3.18
C SER A 250 -10.92 -12.31 2.34
N GLN A 251 -10.95 -11.43 1.34
CA GLN A 251 -9.86 -11.18 0.39
C GLN A 251 -9.16 -9.83 0.61
N THR A 252 -9.75 -8.98 1.45
CA THR A 252 -9.23 -7.63 1.70
C THR A 252 -8.43 -7.61 2.99
N SER A 253 -7.17 -7.22 2.91
CA SER A 253 -6.28 -7.08 4.07
C SER A 253 -6.16 -5.63 4.52
N LEU A 254 -6.15 -5.40 5.84
CA LEU A 254 -5.76 -4.15 6.49
C LEU A 254 -4.39 -4.36 7.14
N VAL A 255 -3.36 -3.84 6.51
CA VAL A 255 -1.98 -4.05 6.95
C VAL A 255 -1.46 -2.78 7.62
N VAL A 256 -1.25 -2.84 8.93
CA VAL A 256 -0.63 -1.74 9.68
C VAL A 256 0.83 -1.63 9.26
N GLU A 257 1.18 -0.50 8.68
CA GLU A 257 2.54 -0.21 8.26
C GLU A 257 3.18 0.87 9.13
N HIS A 258 4.39 0.58 9.60
CA HIS A 258 5.21 1.51 10.37
C HIS A 258 6.58 1.64 9.72
N GLU A 259 6.91 2.85 9.29
CA GLU A 259 8.22 3.19 8.77
C GLU A 259 9.06 3.89 9.86
N TYR A 260 9.80 3.10 10.60
CA TYR A 260 10.72 3.61 11.60
C TYR A 260 12.18 3.62 11.12
N PRO A 261 12.99 4.56 11.62
CA PRO A 261 14.44 4.50 11.42
C PRO A 261 14.99 3.14 11.84
N LYS A 262 15.93 2.59 11.09
CA LYS A 262 16.52 1.25 11.34
C LYS A 262 16.92 1.00 12.79
N ALA A 263 17.43 2.03 13.49
CA ALA A 263 17.80 1.95 14.90
C ALA A 263 16.61 1.60 15.83
N ARG A 264 15.39 2.02 15.49
CA ARG A 264 14.19 1.72 16.30
C ARG A 264 13.56 0.37 15.95
N VAL A 265 13.70 -0.11 14.71
CA VAL A 265 13.16 -1.41 14.30
C VAL A 265 13.83 -2.57 15.04
N GLN A 266 15.05 -2.36 15.52
CA GLN A 266 15.78 -3.35 16.32
C GLN A 266 15.34 -3.38 17.79
N ASP A 267 14.70 -2.33 18.27
CA ASP A 267 14.15 -2.27 19.64
C ASP A 267 12.71 -2.77 19.68
N ARG A 268 12.57 -4.09 19.89
CA ARG A 268 11.27 -4.75 19.99
C ARG A 268 10.44 -4.26 21.18
N ALA A 269 11.09 -3.85 22.26
CA ALA A 269 10.40 -3.39 23.47
C ALA A 269 9.73 -2.04 23.21
N ALA A 270 10.37 -1.14 22.49
CA ALA A 270 9.80 0.13 22.10
C ALA A 270 8.75 0.00 20.98
N LEU A 271 8.95 -0.91 20.02
CA LEU A 271 8.07 -1.05 18.86
C LEU A 271 6.76 -1.80 19.18
N LEU A 272 6.81 -2.82 19.99
CA LEU A 272 5.65 -3.69 20.25
C LEU A 272 4.43 -2.97 20.85
N PRO A 273 4.56 -2.04 21.82
CA PRO A 273 3.42 -1.27 22.33
C PRO A 273 2.76 -0.42 21.23
N ILE A 274 3.54 0.18 20.34
CA ILE A 274 3.04 1.02 19.23
C ILE A 274 2.26 0.17 18.24
N LEU A 275 2.79 -0.99 17.84
CA LEU A 275 2.10 -1.92 16.96
C LEU A 275 0.78 -2.41 17.58
N LYS A 276 0.77 -2.76 18.85
CA LYS A 276 -0.45 -3.19 19.57
C LYS A 276 -1.49 -2.07 19.62
N ALA A 277 -1.09 -0.85 19.93
CA ALA A 277 -1.98 0.31 19.95
C ALA A 277 -2.56 0.61 18.56
N SER A 278 -1.73 0.59 17.52
CA SER A 278 -2.16 0.78 16.13
C SER A 278 -3.15 -0.30 15.69
N MET A 279 -2.88 -1.57 15.97
CA MET A 279 -3.80 -2.66 15.63
C MET A 279 -5.12 -2.56 16.42
N SER A 280 -5.08 -2.16 17.69
CA SER A 280 -6.28 -1.93 18.49
C SER A 280 -7.13 -0.79 17.91
N PHE A 281 -6.48 0.32 17.54
CA PHE A 281 -7.12 1.46 16.90
C PHE A 281 -7.80 1.05 15.58
N VAL A 282 -7.08 0.36 14.68
CA VAL A 282 -7.61 -0.08 13.39
C VAL A 282 -8.84 -0.97 13.56
N ARG A 283 -8.79 -1.94 14.49
CA ARG A 283 -9.93 -2.80 14.80
C ARG A 283 -11.13 -2.03 15.34
N HIS A 284 -10.88 -0.98 16.12
CA HIS A 284 -11.95 -0.13 16.65
C HIS A 284 -12.61 0.67 15.54
N ILE A 285 -11.84 1.32 14.69
CA ILE A 285 -12.33 2.11 13.55
C ILE A 285 -13.07 1.22 12.55
N ASP A 286 -12.55 0.06 12.22
CA ASP A 286 -13.19 -0.86 11.29
C ASP A 286 -14.57 -1.32 11.81
N ARG A 287 -14.68 -1.64 13.10
CA ARG A 287 -15.99 -1.97 13.72
C ARG A 287 -16.95 -0.78 13.74
N ALA A 288 -16.46 0.42 14.04
CA ALA A 288 -17.27 1.63 14.02
C ALA A 288 -17.81 1.89 12.61
N ALA A 289 -16.96 1.82 11.60
CA ALA A 289 -17.37 1.98 10.20
C ALA A 289 -18.38 0.91 9.76
N ALA A 290 -18.19 -0.35 10.16
CA ALA A 290 -19.13 -1.42 9.85
C ALA A 290 -20.51 -1.16 10.47
N SER A 291 -20.57 -0.71 11.73
CA SER A 291 -21.82 -0.39 12.41
C SER A 291 -22.52 0.81 11.79
N MET A 292 -21.78 1.86 11.44
CA MET A 292 -22.35 3.04 10.76
C MET A 292 -22.87 2.70 9.37
N TYR A 293 -22.14 1.90 8.62
CA TYR A 293 -22.56 1.45 7.29
C TYR A 293 -23.85 0.62 7.37
N ALA A 294 -23.94 -0.31 8.32
CA ALA A 294 -25.18 -1.09 8.53
C ALA A 294 -26.37 -0.19 8.84
N LEU A 295 -26.19 0.79 9.75
CA LEU A 295 -27.25 1.75 10.07
C LEU A 295 -27.70 2.57 8.84
N GLN A 296 -26.75 3.00 7.99
CA GLN A 296 -27.09 3.70 6.74
C GLN A 296 -27.94 2.82 5.81
N GLN A 297 -27.61 1.52 5.68
CA GLN A 297 -28.38 0.59 4.86
C GLN A 297 -29.79 0.38 5.41
N ASP A 298 -29.94 0.26 6.74
CA ASP A 298 -31.26 0.12 7.39
C ASP A 298 -32.14 1.35 7.15
N VAL A 299 -31.55 2.55 7.24
CA VAL A 299 -32.31 3.81 6.97
C VAL A 299 -32.72 3.89 5.49
N LEU A 300 -31.85 3.51 4.56
CA LEU A 300 -32.20 3.51 3.13
C LEU A 300 -33.25 2.46 2.78
N ALA A 301 -33.25 1.32 3.44
CA ALA A 301 -34.25 0.27 3.23
C ALA A 301 -35.62 0.62 3.81
N ALA A 302 -35.69 1.57 4.74
CA ALA A 302 -36.94 2.03 5.37
C ALA A 302 -37.62 3.18 4.58
N GLN A 303 -36.98 3.75 3.59
CA GLN A 303 -37.51 4.78 2.67
C GLN A 303 -38.13 4.14 1.43
#